data_f246a2c7e1732397eb91dd92c066f4be
#
_entry.id   f246a2c7e1732397eb91dd92c066f4be
#
_cell.length_a   1.000
_cell.length_b   1.000
_cell.length_c   1.000
_cell.angle_alpha   90.00
_cell.angle_beta   90.00
_cell.angle_gamma   90.00
#
_symmetry.space_group_name_H-M   'P 1'
#
loop_
_entity.id
_entity.type
_entity.pdbx_description
1 polymer ?
#
loop_
_entity_poly.entity_id
_entity_poly.type
_entity_poly.pdbx_seq_one_letter_code
_entity_poly.pdbx_strand_id
1 'polypeptide(L)'
;SIAKDMDTIQKQTGIPTIFIEADLDDMAAAYRTLGDILGRQEQAEELAQFIDRTVTMAQTNAAKIPESQRLKVLFGTGSTGLACNAAGSVQADVIDLVGAVNAIIPEEVTNRGGGTTVSLEEVYAVEPDVILLSSGGPYDTLTEGDWAGLTAVQQGRYYEIPGLPYDWMSSPPSVNRVLGIWWLGNLLYPQLYDYDMTAVAQEYYRLFWHYDLSAEEAAGMLSRSTLRT
;
A
#
# COMPACT_ATOMS: atom_id res chain seq x y z
N SER A 1 -14.21 -18.60 14.13
CA SER A 1 -13.98 -17.15 14.43
C SER A 1 -12.62 -17.00 15.09
N ILE A 2 -12.01 -15.84 14.95
CA ILE A 2 -10.68 -15.50 15.51
C ILE A 2 -10.60 -15.88 16.99
N ALA A 3 -11.58 -15.53 17.81
CA ALA A 3 -11.63 -15.87 19.24
C ALA A 3 -11.55 -17.41 19.48
N LYS A 4 -12.27 -18.20 18.70
CA LYS A 4 -12.25 -19.67 18.83
C LYS A 4 -10.90 -20.26 18.44
N ASP A 5 -10.26 -19.69 17.41
CA ASP A 5 -8.96 -20.15 16.94
C ASP A 5 -7.87 -19.82 17.99
N MET A 6 -7.93 -18.63 18.58
CA MET A 6 -7.06 -18.20 19.67
C MET A 6 -7.20 -19.07 20.92
N ASP A 7 -8.45 -19.34 21.35
CA ASP A 7 -8.73 -20.26 22.46
C ASP A 7 -8.15 -21.65 22.19
N THR A 8 -8.24 -22.12 20.97
CA THR A 8 -7.70 -23.43 20.56
C THR A 8 -6.17 -23.44 20.66
N ILE A 9 -5.51 -22.42 20.12
CA ILE A 9 -4.05 -22.27 20.19
C ILE A 9 -3.59 -22.19 21.66
N GLN A 10 -4.22 -21.34 22.46
CA GLN A 10 -3.89 -21.21 23.88
C GLN A 10 -4.05 -22.52 24.66
N LYS A 11 -5.14 -23.25 24.39
CA LYS A 11 -5.36 -24.57 25.05
C LYS A 11 -4.33 -25.62 24.64
N GLN A 12 -3.92 -25.60 23.36
CA GLN A 12 -2.95 -26.58 22.85
C GLN A 12 -1.51 -26.27 23.25
N THR A 13 -1.14 -25.01 23.36
CA THR A 13 0.25 -24.58 23.59
C THR A 13 0.51 -24.21 25.06
N GLY A 14 -0.52 -23.86 25.82
CA GLY A 14 -0.39 -23.29 27.17
C GLY A 14 0.16 -21.84 27.16
N ILE A 15 0.28 -21.21 25.96
CA ILE A 15 0.79 -19.85 25.79
C ILE A 15 -0.39 -18.88 25.68
N PRO A 16 -0.43 -17.77 26.47
CA PRO A 16 -1.44 -16.75 26.32
C PRO A 16 -1.49 -16.22 24.91
N THR A 17 -2.68 -16.21 24.31
CA THR A 17 -2.88 -15.78 22.93
C THR A 17 -3.81 -14.56 22.93
N ILE A 18 -3.39 -13.48 22.29
CA ILE A 18 -4.14 -12.23 22.16
C ILE A 18 -4.33 -11.89 20.70
N PHE A 19 -5.41 -11.20 20.38
CA PHE A 19 -5.66 -10.59 19.09
C PHE A 19 -5.61 -9.07 19.26
N ILE A 20 -4.90 -8.41 18.35
CA ILE A 20 -4.83 -6.95 18.30
C ILE A 20 -5.27 -6.55 16.90
N GLU A 21 -6.31 -5.74 16.81
CA GLU A 21 -6.75 -5.11 15.56
C GLU A 21 -5.64 -4.16 15.08
N ALA A 22 -5.31 -4.21 13.80
CA ALA A 22 -4.23 -3.42 13.23
C ALA A 22 -4.52 -2.98 11.78
N ASP A 23 -5.76 -2.57 11.51
CA ASP A 23 -6.08 -1.83 10.30
C ASP A 23 -5.33 -0.48 10.30
N LEU A 24 -5.26 0.21 9.18
CA LEU A 24 -4.48 1.44 9.08
C LEU A 24 -4.88 2.48 10.13
N ASP A 25 -6.18 2.60 10.42
CA ASP A 25 -6.69 3.55 11.41
C ASP A 25 -6.38 3.16 12.86
N ASP A 26 -6.26 1.86 13.15
CA ASP A 26 -5.99 1.32 14.48
C ASP A 26 -4.52 0.98 14.72
N MET A 27 -3.69 1.03 13.69
CA MET A 27 -2.31 0.52 13.72
C MET A 27 -1.44 1.21 14.78
N ALA A 28 -1.56 2.51 14.96
CA ALA A 28 -0.82 3.23 15.99
C ALA A 28 -1.24 2.77 17.41
N ALA A 29 -2.54 2.58 17.65
CA ALA A 29 -3.05 2.06 18.91
C ALA A 29 -2.61 0.60 19.15
N ALA A 30 -2.53 -0.21 18.09
CA ALA A 30 -2.01 -1.58 18.14
C ALA A 30 -0.55 -1.61 18.60
N TYR A 31 0.30 -0.72 18.08
CA TYR A 31 1.70 -0.61 18.52
C TYR A 31 1.80 -0.18 19.99
N ARG A 32 1.00 0.79 20.45
CA ARG A 32 0.96 1.19 21.87
C ARG A 32 0.55 0.01 22.77
N THR A 33 -0.49 -0.71 22.38
CA THR A 33 -0.94 -1.93 23.10
C THR A 33 0.15 -2.99 23.18
N LEU A 34 0.87 -3.23 22.08
CA LEU A 34 2.02 -4.15 22.06
C LEU A 34 3.15 -3.66 22.97
N GLY A 35 3.42 -2.35 22.96
CA GLY A 35 4.41 -1.73 23.85
C GLY A 35 4.11 -1.97 25.33
N ASP A 36 2.85 -1.81 25.72
CA ASP A 36 2.41 -2.07 27.10
C ASP A 36 2.57 -3.55 27.48
N ILE A 37 2.14 -4.47 26.61
CA ILE A 37 2.23 -5.92 26.86
C ILE A 37 3.68 -6.38 26.96
N LEU A 38 4.57 -5.84 26.13
CA LEU A 38 5.97 -6.26 26.01
C LEU A 38 6.92 -5.44 26.90
N GLY A 39 6.44 -4.41 27.60
CA GLY A 39 7.29 -3.49 28.38
C GLY A 39 8.24 -2.67 27.50
N ARG A 40 7.75 -2.26 26.33
CA ARG A 40 8.49 -1.50 25.30
C ARG A 40 7.77 -0.21 24.89
N GLN A 41 7.22 0.50 25.87
CA GLN A 41 6.36 1.66 25.65
C GLN A 41 7.04 2.78 24.85
N GLU A 42 8.29 3.10 25.17
CA GLU A 42 9.05 4.14 24.49
C GLU A 42 9.22 3.83 22.99
N GLN A 43 9.68 2.65 22.66
CA GLN A 43 9.84 2.20 21.27
C GLN A 43 8.50 2.16 20.54
N ALA A 44 7.46 1.63 21.19
CA ALA A 44 6.12 1.54 20.63
C ALA A 44 5.53 2.92 20.32
N GLU A 45 5.79 3.93 21.19
CA GLU A 45 5.34 5.29 20.97
C GLU A 45 6.05 5.96 19.79
N GLU A 46 7.36 5.73 19.58
CA GLU A 46 8.06 6.24 18.40
C GLU A 46 7.45 5.69 17.10
N LEU A 47 7.16 4.38 17.04
CA LEU A 47 6.52 3.75 15.91
C LEU A 47 5.10 4.26 15.70
N ALA A 48 4.31 4.36 16.76
CA ALA A 48 2.95 4.85 16.73
C ALA A 48 2.89 6.32 16.26
N GLN A 49 3.81 7.18 16.66
CA GLN A 49 3.88 8.57 16.21
C GLN A 49 4.18 8.68 14.72
N PHE A 50 5.04 7.81 14.18
CA PHE A 50 5.28 7.76 12.73
C PHE A 50 3.99 7.42 11.98
N ILE A 51 3.24 6.43 12.47
CA ILE A 51 1.96 6.00 11.87
C ILE A 51 0.92 7.13 11.97
N ASP A 52 0.70 7.69 13.16
CA ASP A 52 -0.27 8.75 13.39
C ASP A 52 -0.06 9.97 12.48
N ARG A 53 1.21 10.44 12.38
CA ARG A 53 1.51 11.58 11.50
C ARG A 53 1.30 11.25 10.02
N THR A 54 1.58 10.00 9.61
CA THR A 54 1.37 9.54 8.23
C THR A 54 -0.11 9.52 7.88
N VAL A 55 -0.94 8.89 8.71
CA VAL A 55 -2.39 8.81 8.50
C VAL A 55 -3.03 10.20 8.54
N THR A 56 -2.69 11.01 9.54
CA THR A 56 -3.19 12.39 9.66
C THR A 56 -2.83 13.24 8.44
N MET A 57 -1.60 13.14 7.96
CA MET A 57 -1.14 13.84 6.75
C MET A 57 -1.97 13.40 5.53
N ALA A 58 -2.14 12.08 5.33
CA ALA A 58 -2.89 11.54 4.22
C ALA A 58 -4.34 12.03 4.23
N GLN A 59 -5.04 11.89 5.35
CA GLN A 59 -6.42 12.38 5.52
C GLN A 59 -6.54 13.88 5.26
N THR A 60 -5.60 14.67 5.78
CA THR A 60 -5.57 16.13 5.60
C THR A 60 -5.37 16.51 4.13
N ASN A 61 -4.52 15.79 3.41
CA ASN A 61 -4.25 16.05 2.00
C ASN A 61 -5.39 15.54 1.11
N ALA A 62 -5.91 14.34 1.37
CA ALA A 62 -7.05 13.79 0.65
C ALA A 62 -8.29 14.71 0.71
N ALA A 63 -8.52 15.36 1.86
CA ALA A 63 -9.62 16.33 2.02
C ALA A 63 -9.49 17.57 1.12
N LYS A 64 -8.30 17.88 0.62
CA LYS A 64 -8.05 19.01 -0.30
C LYS A 64 -8.28 18.64 -1.77
N ILE A 65 -8.46 17.35 -2.09
CA ILE A 65 -8.61 16.86 -3.46
C ILE A 65 -10.10 16.87 -3.82
N PRO A 66 -10.56 17.73 -4.74
CA PRO A 66 -11.93 17.69 -5.23
C PRO A 66 -12.23 16.33 -5.87
N GLU A 67 -13.45 15.85 -5.76
CA GLU A 67 -13.86 14.55 -6.31
C GLU A 67 -13.53 14.43 -7.81
N SER A 68 -13.73 15.50 -8.58
CA SER A 68 -13.41 15.54 -10.01
C SER A 68 -11.92 15.48 -10.35
N GLN A 69 -11.03 15.60 -9.36
CA GLN A 69 -9.57 15.54 -9.53
C GLN A 69 -8.97 14.28 -8.91
N ARG A 70 -9.80 13.39 -8.36
CA ARG A 70 -9.34 12.12 -7.82
C ARG A 70 -8.94 11.18 -8.95
N LEU A 71 -7.67 10.76 -8.93
CA LEU A 71 -7.14 9.87 -9.95
C LEU A 71 -7.67 8.43 -9.75
N LYS A 72 -8.03 7.80 -10.86
CA LYS A 72 -8.50 6.43 -10.92
C LYS A 72 -7.31 5.48 -11.02
N VAL A 73 -7.09 4.63 -10.03
CA VAL A 73 -5.91 3.77 -9.90
C VAL A 73 -6.29 2.32 -10.09
N LEU A 74 -5.67 1.65 -11.06
CA LEU A 74 -5.71 0.19 -11.19
C LEU A 74 -4.56 -0.40 -10.38
N PHE A 75 -4.86 -1.34 -9.48
CA PHE A 75 -3.86 -2.08 -8.74
C PHE A 75 -3.83 -3.54 -9.20
N GLY A 76 -2.99 -3.82 -10.20
CA GLY A 76 -2.82 -5.13 -10.80
C GLY A 76 -1.76 -5.97 -10.10
N THR A 77 -2.06 -7.23 -9.90
CA THR A 77 -1.17 -8.23 -9.30
C THR A 77 -1.04 -9.47 -10.19
N GLY A 78 -0.11 -10.35 -9.85
CA GLY A 78 0.18 -11.55 -10.63
C GLY A 78 0.90 -11.26 -11.94
N SER A 79 1.29 -12.30 -12.64
CA SER A 79 2.12 -12.19 -13.86
C SER A 79 1.43 -11.49 -15.04
N THR A 80 0.09 -11.45 -15.04
CA THR A 80 -0.69 -10.76 -16.08
C THR A 80 -1.12 -9.36 -15.70
N GLY A 81 -1.04 -8.99 -14.41
CA GLY A 81 -1.58 -7.73 -13.88
C GLY A 81 -3.11 -7.68 -13.77
N LEU A 82 -3.81 -8.78 -14.10
CA LEU A 82 -5.27 -8.85 -14.15
C LEU A 82 -5.93 -9.44 -12.90
N ALA A 83 -5.15 -9.87 -11.92
CA ALA A 83 -5.65 -10.13 -10.57
C ALA A 83 -5.54 -8.81 -9.78
N CYS A 84 -6.65 -8.10 -9.60
CA CYS A 84 -6.64 -6.75 -9.07
C CYS A 84 -7.00 -6.69 -7.58
N ASN A 85 -6.29 -5.86 -6.83
CA ASN A 85 -6.70 -5.46 -5.49
C ASN A 85 -7.78 -4.38 -5.64
N ALA A 86 -9.04 -4.79 -5.47
CA ALA A 86 -10.21 -3.98 -5.74
C ALA A 86 -10.58 -3.08 -4.55
N ALA A 87 -11.47 -2.11 -4.78
CA ALA A 87 -12.00 -1.22 -3.75
C ALA A 87 -12.58 -1.99 -2.57
N GLY A 88 -12.34 -1.50 -1.36
CA GLY A 88 -12.78 -2.12 -0.10
C GLY A 88 -11.96 -3.33 0.36
N SER A 89 -10.94 -3.75 -0.39
CA SER A 89 -10.00 -4.76 0.10
C SER A 89 -8.91 -4.12 0.95
N VAL A 90 -8.49 -4.81 2.01
CA VAL A 90 -7.38 -4.36 2.90
C VAL A 90 -6.12 -4.02 2.12
N GLN A 91 -5.89 -4.70 0.99
CA GLN A 91 -4.75 -4.47 0.12
C GLN A 91 -4.81 -3.14 -0.64
N ALA A 92 -5.99 -2.56 -0.78
CA ALA A 92 -6.22 -1.33 -1.57
C ALA A 92 -6.48 -0.08 -0.70
N ASP A 93 -6.56 -0.20 0.62
CA ASP A 93 -6.91 0.89 1.55
C ASP A 93 -6.04 2.14 1.35
N VAL A 94 -4.77 1.96 0.99
CA VAL A 94 -3.84 3.08 0.75
C VAL A 94 -4.33 3.97 -0.40
N ILE A 95 -4.99 3.42 -1.43
CA ILE A 95 -5.51 4.19 -2.58
C ILE A 95 -6.55 5.20 -2.10
N ASP A 96 -7.51 4.74 -1.29
CA ASP A 96 -8.58 5.59 -0.78
C ASP A 96 -8.03 6.61 0.22
N LEU A 97 -7.10 6.19 1.08
CA LEU A 97 -6.52 7.05 2.12
C LEU A 97 -5.73 8.23 1.54
N VAL A 98 -5.03 8.06 0.43
CA VAL A 98 -4.31 9.17 -0.25
C VAL A 98 -5.24 10.06 -1.09
N GLY A 99 -6.55 9.75 -1.16
CA GLY A 99 -7.55 10.53 -1.88
C GLY A 99 -7.71 10.18 -3.35
N ALA A 100 -7.21 9.02 -3.78
CA ALA A 100 -7.47 8.46 -5.10
C ALA A 100 -8.72 7.58 -5.09
N VAL A 101 -9.06 6.98 -6.22
CA VAL A 101 -10.20 6.06 -6.38
C VAL A 101 -9.70 4.78 -7.02
N ASN A 102 -10.07 3.65 -6.46
CA ASN A 102 -9.77 2.36 -7.08
C ASN A 102 -10.57 2.18 -8.37
N ALA A 103 -9.91 1.78 -9.46
CA ALA A 103 -10.54 1.58 -10.75
C ALA A 103 -11.48 0.36 -10.76
N ILE A 104 -11.24 -0.63 -9.91
CA ILE A 104 -12.02 -1.86 -9.83
C ILE A 104 -12.92 -1.81 -8.61
N ILE A 105 -14.23 -1.71 -8.86
CA ILE A 105 -15.28 -1.70 -7.83
C ILE A 105 -16.08 -2.99 -7.98
N PRO A 106 -15.82 -4.02 -7.14
CA PRO A 106 -16.50 -5.31 -7.24
C PRO A 106 -17.89 -5.24 -6.61
N GLU A 107 -18.78 -6.13 -7.02
CA GLU A 107 -20.09 -6.32 -6.36
C GLU A 107 -19.92 -6.85 -4.93
N GLU A 108 -18.96 -7.75 -4.73
CA GLU A 108 -18.60 -8.31 -3.43
C GLU A 108 -17.08 -8.21 -3.19
N VAL A 109 -16.69 -7.68 -2.03
CA VAL A 109 -15.29 -7.57 -1.63
C VAL A 109 -14.78 -8.91 -1.14
N THR A 110 -13.63 -9.34 -1.69
CA THR A 110 -12.91 -10.51 -1.19
C THR A 110 -11.55 -10.08 -0.61
N ASN A 111 -11.36 -10.36 0.67
CA ASN A 111 -10.07 -10.17 1.36
C ASN A 111 -9.23 -11.47 1.39
N ARG A 112 -9.60 -12.46 0.59
CA ARG A 112 -8.81 -13.68 0.42
C ARG A 112 -7.75 -13.44 -0.65
N GLY A 113 -6.52 -13.87 -0.39
CA GLY A 113 -5.40 -13.69 -1.32
C GLY A 113 -5.75 -14.13 -2.76
N GLY A 114 -5.25 -13.36 -3.74
CA GLY A 114 -5.47 -13.59 -5.17
C GLY A 114 -6.22 -12.47 -5.89
N GLY A 115 -6.80 -11.52 -5.14
CA GLY A 115 -7.49 -10.36 -5.74
C GLY A 115 -8.78 -10.71 -6.49
N THR A 116 -9.35 -9.69 -7.14
CA THR A 116 -10.48 -9.82 -8.07
C THR A 116 -9.93 -9.97 -9.48
N THR A 117 -10.22 -11.10 -10.15
CA THR A 117 -9.79 -11.30 -11.53
C THR A 117 -10.67 -10.49 -12.47
N VAL A 118 -10.05 -9.71 -13.33
CA VAL A 118 -10.71 -8.91 -14.37
C VAL A 118 -10.17 -9.29 -15.75
N SER A 119 -10.95 -9.03 -16.78
CA SER A 119 -10.50 -9.11 -18.16
C SER A 119 -9.81 -7.80 -18.57
N LEU A 120 -9.03 -7.83 -19.62
CA LEU A 120 -8.40 -6.62 -20.15
C LEU A 120 -9.45 -5.67 -20.75
N GLU A 121 -10.54 -6.19 -21.30
CA GLU A 121 -11.68 -5.40 -21.77
C GLU A 121 -12.33 -4.60 -20.63
N GLU A 122 -12.45 -5.18 -19.45
CA GLU A 122 -12.93 -4.46 -18.26
C GLU A 122 -11.96 -3.35 -17.86
N VAL A 123 -10.65 -3.59 -17.94
CA VAL A 123 -9.64 -2.55 -17.69
C VAL A 123 -9.76 -1.41 -18.70
N TYR A 124 -9.97 -1.71 -19.98
CA TYR A 124 -10.24 -0.70 -21.02
C TYR A 124 -11.55 0.06 -20.75
N ALA A 125 -12.58 -0.59 -20.26
CA ALA A 125 -13.87 0.04 -19.98
C ALA A 125 -13.79 1.02 -18.80
N VAL A 126 -12.97 0.73 -17.77
CA VAL A 126 -12.80 1.64 -16.62
C VAL A 126 -11.81 2.76 -16.89
N GLU A 127 -10.93 2.63 -17.88
CA GLU A 127 -9.90 3.62 -18.25
C GLU A 127 -9.19 4.20 -17.01
N PRO A 128 -8.25 3.47 -16.39
CA PRO A 128 -7.53 3.98 -15.23
C PRO A 128 -6.58 5.14 -15.62
N ASP A 129 -6.45 6.13 -14.74
CA ASP A 129 -5.49 7.23 -14.91
C ASP A 129 -4.06 6.77 -14.62
N VAL A 130 -3.92 5.80 -13.71
CA VAL A 130 -2.63 5.25 -13.24
C VAL A 130 -2.74 3.75 -13.05
N ILE A 131 -1.69 3.02 -13.42
CA ILE A 131 -1.58 1.57 -13.23
C ILE A 131 -0.44 1.28 -12.25
N LEU A 132 -0.75 0.62 -11.15
CA LEU A 132 0.21 0.07 -10.20
C LEU A 132 0.30 -1.44 -10.41
N LEU A 133 1.51 -1.96 -10.41
CA LEU A 133 1.78 -3.38 -10.60
C LEU A 133 2.60 -3.93 -9.44
N SER A 134 2.21 -5.07 -8.91
CA SER A 134 3.08 -5.79 -7.99
C SER A 134 4.34 -6.30 -8.69
N SER A 135 5.41 -6.51 -7.93
CA SER A 135 6.64 -7.12 -8.45
C SER A 135 6.35 -8.48 -9.12
N GLY A 136 6.98 -8.73 -10.26
CA GLY A 136 6.72 -9.90 -11.09
C GLY A 136 5.49 -9.78 -11.99
N GLY A 137 4.83 -8.63 -12.00
CA GLY A 137 3.79 -8.27 -12.97
C GLY A 137 4.35 -7.92 -14.36
N PRO A 138 3.48 -7.50 -15.30
CA PRO A 138 3.88 -7.27 -16.69
C PRO A 138 4.56 -5.90 -16.95
N TYR A 139 5.21 -5.30 -15.94
CA TYR A 139 5.79 -3.95 -16.03
C TYR A 139 6.68 -3.74 -17.26
N ASP A 140 7.57 -4.69 -17.55
CA ASP A 140 8.55 -4.57 -18.65
C ASP A 140 7.91 -4.77 -20.04
N THR A 141 6.73 -5.36 -20.11
CA THR A 141 6.02 -5.69 -21.35
C THR A 141 4.74 -4.88 -21.59
N LEU A 142 4.39 -3.97 -20.66
CA LEU A 142 3.14 -3.19 -20.75
C LEU A 142 3.04 -2.33 -22.02
N THR A 143 4.17 -1.81 -22.50
CA THR A 143 4.22 -1.01 -23.74
C THR A 143 4.11 -1.86 -25.01
N GLU A 144 4.13 -3.17 -24.86
CA GLU A 144 4.00 -4.14 -25.92
C GLU A 144 2.68 -4.91 -25.74
N GLY A 145 2.09 -5.38 -26.81
CA GLY A 145 0.88 -6.18 -26.76
C GLY A 145 -0.38 -5.41 -26.34
N ASP A 146 -1.31 -6.10 -25.70
CA ASP A 146 -2.69 -5.62 -25.53
C ASP A 146 -2.85 -4.49 -24.50
N TRP A 147 -1.90 -4.27 -23.60
CA TRP A 147 -1.90 -3.18 -22.64
C TRP A 147 -1.52 -1.83 -23.26
N ALA A 148 -0.78 -1.85 -24.37
CA ALA A 148 -0.21 -0.65 -25.01
C ALA A 148 -1.25 0.37 -25.49
N GLY A 149 -2.51 -0.09 -25.69
CA GLY A 149 -3.61 0.78 -26.10
C GLY A 149 -4.20 1.64 -25.00
N LEU A 150 -3.92 1.36 -23.71
CA LEU A 150 -4.43 2.13 -22.59
C LEU A 150 -3.79 3.51 -22.50
N THR A 151 -4.59 4.54 -22.24
CA THR A 151 -4.12 5.93 -22.12
C THR A 151 -3.04 6.07 -21.04
N ALA A 152 -3.20 5.40 -19.90
CA ALA A 152 -2.21 5.40 -18.83
C ALA A 152 -0.86 4.85 -19.30
N VAL A 153 -0.84 3.79 -20.11
CA VAL A 153 0.39 3.19 -20.65
C VAL A 153 1.05 4.13 -21.65
N GLN A 154 0.27 4.70 -22.59
CA GLN A 154 0.76 5.65 -23.59
C GLN A 154 1.37 6.91 -22.95
N GLN A 155 0.84 7.33 -21.80
CA GLN A 155 1.34 8.49 -21.04
C GLN A 155 2.46 8.14 -20.06
N GLY A 156 2.89 6.87 -20.00
CA GLY A 156 3.92 6.41 -19.05
C GLY A 156 3.47 6.38 -17.59
N ARG A 157 2.16 6.41 -17.33
CA ARG A 157 1.57 6.41 -15.97
C ARG A 157 1.33 4.99 -15.45
N TYR A 158 2.37 4.17 -15.50
CA TYR A 158 2.36 2.83 -14.92
C TYR A 158 3.63 2.60 -14.12
N TYR A 159 3.52 2.00 -12.95
CA TYR A 159 4.59 1.91 -11.97
C TYR A 159 4.60 0.54 -11.32
N GLU A 160 5.79 0.03 -11.01
CA GLU A 160 5.94 -1.12 -10.14
C GLU A 160 5.91 -0.63 -8.68
N ILE A 161 5.17 -1.31 -7.81
CA ILE A 161 5.11 -0.98 -6.39
C ILE A 161 6.49 -1.25 -5.77
N PRO A 162 7.11 -0.27 -5.09
CA PRO A 162 8.40 -0.48 -4.47
C PRO A 162 8.29 -1.47 -3.32
N GLY A 163 9.37 -2.16 -3.02
CA GLY A 163 9.36 -3.02 -1.86
C GLY A 163 10.56 -3.93 -1.71
N LEU A 164 11.18 -3.85 -0.57
CA LEU A 164 12.10 -4.80 0.02
C LEU A 164 12.00 -4.60 1.55
N PRO A 165 11.85 -5.64 2.39
CA PRO A 165 11.67 -7.05 2.03
C PRO A 165 10.27 -7.40 1.52
N TYR A 166 9.29 -6.50 1.67
CA TYR A 166 7.90 -6.67 1.24
C TYR A 166 7.45 -5.44 0.46
N ASP A 167 6.45 -5.60 -0.41
CA ASP A 167 5.90 -4.44 -1.12
C ASP A 167 5.24 -3.44 -0.16
N TRP A 168 5.21 -2.16 -0.57
CA TRP A 168 4.73 -1.07 0.27
C TRP A 168 3.21 -0.93 0.29
N MET A 169 2.47 -1.81 -0.39
CA MET A 169 1.02 -1.73 -0.48
C MET A 169 0.30 -2.94 0.13
N SER A 170 0.64 -4.15 -0.29
CA SER A 170 -0.30 -5.26 -0.08
C SER A 170 0.28 -6.62 0.24
N SER A 171 1.52 -6.91 -0.06
CA SER A 171 2.03 -8.28 0.00
C SER A 171 3.21 -8.48 0.97
N PRO A 172 2.91 -8.86 2.22
CA PRO A 172 1.61 -8.93 2.87
C PRO A 172 1.07 -7.55 3.27
N PRO A 173 -0.26 -7.39 3.47
CA PRO A 173 -0.80 -6.17 4.05
C PRO A 173 -0.29 -6.04 5.50
N SER A 174 0.63 -5.12 5.72
CA SER A 174 1.39 -4.97 6.96
C SER A 174 1.69 -3.50 7.23
N VAL A 175 2.57 -3.23 8.18
CA VAL A 175 3.05 -1.87 8.47
C VAL A 175 3.73 -1.19 7.27
N ASN A 176 4.16 -1.95 6.26
CA ASN A 176 4.69 -1.39 5.02
C ASN A 176 3.70 -0.47 4.30
N ARG A 177 2.39 -0.67 4.48
CA ARG A 177 1.35 0.22 3.96
C ARG A 177 1.52 1.67 4.41
N VAL A 178 2.09 1.89 5.59
CA VAL A 178 2.40 3.23 6.10
C VAL A 178 3.41 3.93 5.18
N LEU A 179 4.46 3.22 4.73
CA LEU A 179 5.39 3.77 3.74
C LEU A 179 4.73 3.91 2.36
N GLY A 180 3.83 2.98 2.02
CA GLY A 180 3.01 3.04 0.80
C GLY A 180 2.16 4.31 0.70
N ILE A 181 1.62 4.82 1.83
CA ILE A 181 0.88 6.08 1.87
C ILE A 181 1.76 7.25 1.43
N TRP A 182 2.99 7.34 1.97
CA TRP A 182 3.94 8.37 1.57
C TRP A 182 4.26 8.28 0.08
N TRP A 183 4.63 7.10 -0.38
CA TRP A 183 5.00 6.87 -1.77
C TRP A 183 3.85 7.17 -2.74
N LEU A 184 2.67 6.60 -2.51
CA LEU A 184 1.55 6.74 -3.43
C LEU A 184 1.02 8.17 -3.45
N GLY A 185 0.96 8.83 -2.28
CA GLY A 185 0.60 10.24 -2.20
C GLY A 185 1.55 11.13 -3.02
N ASN A 186 2.86 10.96 -2.86
CA ASN A 186 3.87 11.70 -3.62
C ASN A 186 3.80 11.41 -5.14
N LEU A 187 3.54 10.15 -5.51
CA LEU A 187 3.40 9.76 -6.91
C LEU A 187 2.17 10.39 -7.57
N LEU A 188 1.01 10.37 -6.91
CA LEU A 188 -0.26 10.79 -7.49
C LEU A 188 -0.50 12.30 -7.38
N TYR A 189 -0.10 12.90 -6.26
CA TYR A 189 -0.41 14.29 -5.91
C TYR A 189 0.83 15.02 -5.36
N PRO A 190 1.93 15.13 -6.15
CA PRO A 190 3.20 15.69 -5.67
C PRO A 190 3.08 17.11 -5.12
N GLN A 191 2.10 17.89 -5.57
CA GLN A 191 1.85 19.25 -5.06
C GLN A 191 1.28 19.29 -3.62
N LEU A 192 0.69 18.18 -3.15
CA LEU A 192 0.16 18.04 -1.79
C LEU A 192 1.06 17.20 -0.90
N TYR A 193 1.84 16.31 -1.50
CA TYR A 193 2.75 15.36 -0.87
C TYR A 193 4.19 15.65 -1.30
N ASP A 194 4.61 16.90 -1.07
CA ASP A 194 5.95 17.40 -1.47
C ASP A 194 6.96 17.11 -0.37
N TYR A 195 7.69 16.02 -0.51
CA TYR A 195 8.77 15.62 0.39
C TYR A 195 9.78 14.68 -0.30
N ASP A 196 10.95 14.55 0.33
CA ASP A 196 11.99 13.62 -0.11
C ASP A 196 11.64 12.19 0.30
N MET A 197 11.22 11.38 -0.67
CA MET A 197 10.90 9.97 -0.46
C MET A 197 12.11 9.15 0.03
N THR A 198 13.33 9.54 -0.34
CA THR A 198 14.54 8.88 0.15
C THR A 198 14.67 9.06 1.66
N ALA A 199 14.50 10.29 2.14
CA ALA A 199 14.57 10.58 3.57
C ALA A 199 13.46 9.88 4.35
N VAL A 200 12.23 9.84 3.82
CA VAL A 200 11.10 9.13 4.43
C VAL A 200 11.38 7.62 4.50
N ALA A 201 11.85 7.02 3.42
CA ALA A 201 12.19 5.60 3.40
C ALA A 201 13.30 5.28 4.41
N GLN A 202 14.36 6.08 4.47
CA GLN A 202 15.45 5.92 5.44
C GLN A 202 14.95 5.96 6.89
N GLU A 203 14.08 6.94 7.22
CA GLU A 203 13.46 7.02 8.55
C GLU A 203 12.63 5.78 8.86
N TYR A 204 11.77 5.36 7.92
CA TYR A 204 10.93 4.18 8.08
C TYR A 204 11.75 2.91 8.31
N TYR A 205 12.76 2.64 7.48
CA TYR A 205 13.61 1.45 7.61
C TYR A 205 14.39 1.43 8.91
N ARG A 206 14.89 2.57 9.35
CA ARG A 206 15.57 2.69 10.64
C ARG A 206 14.62 2.40 11.81
N LEU A 207 13.40 2.90 11.78
CA LEU A 207 12.41 2.73 12.85
C LEU A 207 11.84 1.32 12.90
N PHE A 208 11.36 0.79 11.77
CA PHE A 208 10.59 -0.45 11.72
C PHE A 208 11.42 -1.69 11.43
N TRP A 209 12.56 -1.52 10.74
CA TRP A 209 13.43 -2.62 10.34
C TRP A 209 14.80 -2.59 11.02
N HIS A 210 15.13 -1.56 11.80
CA HIS A 210 16.46 -1.35 12.38
C HIS A 210 17.57 -1.44 11.35
N TYR A 211 17.30 -0.92 10.16
CA TYR A 211 18.17 -0.97 9.00
C TYR A 211 18.52 0.45 8.51
N ASP A 212 19.80 0.73 8.41
CA ASP A 212 20.31 2.00 7.88
C ASP A 212 20.32 1.97 6.35
N LEU A 213 19.15 2.28 5.76
CA LEU A 213 18.98 2.30 4.31
C LEU A 213 19.83 3.40 3.69
N SER A 214 20.71 3.03 2.75
CA SER A 214 21.46 4.01 1.97
C SER A 214 20.59 4.73 0.94
N ALA A 215 21.02 5.92 0.50
CA ALA A 215 20.33 6.64 -0.57
C ALA A 215 20.35 5.88 -1.90
N GLU A 216 21.40 5.09 -2.18
CA GLU A 216 21.51 4.27 -3.38
C GLU A 216 20.50 3.11 -3.35
N GLU A 217 20.33 2.43 -2.22
CA GLU A 217 19.34 1.38 -2.05
C GLU A 217 17.91 1.93 -2.18
N ALA A 218 17.61 3.08 -1.56
CA ALA A 218 16.33 3.75 -1.69
C ALA A 218 16.05 4.13 -3.15
N ALA A 219 17.00 4.72 -3.86
CA ALA A 219 16.87 5.04 -5.28
C ALA A 219 16.68 3.78 -6.13
N GLY A 220 17.36 2.68 -5.81
CA GLY A 220 17.18 1.38 -6.46
C GLY A 220 15.76 0.86 -6.33
N MET A 221 15.19 0.90 -5.12
CA MET A 221 13.79 0.49 -4.87
C MET A 221 12.78 1.37 -5.61
N LEU A 222 13.07 2.65 -5.78
CA LEU A 222 12.17 3.62 -6.44
C LEU A 222 12.36 3.70 -7.96
N SER A 223 13.31 2.98 -8.54
CA SER A 223 13.70 3.10 -9.95
C SER A 223 12.56 2.87 -10.96
N ARG A 224 11.55 2.05 -10.61
CA ARG A 224 10.36 1.77 -11.42
C ARG A 224 9.08 2.41 -10.85
N SER A 225 9.24 3.23 -9.82
CA SER A 225 8.16 3.64 -8.92
C SER A 225 8.06 5.16 -8.77
N THR A 226 8.71 5.92 -9.65
CA THR A 226 8.70 7.40 -9.66
C THR A 226 8.14 7.94 -10.98
N LEU A 227 7.66 9.20 -10.94
CA LEU A 227 7.22 9.90 -12.14
C LEU A 227 8.35 9.89 -13.19
N ARG A 228 7.99 9.51 -14.40
CA ARG A 228 8.90 9.58 -15.54
C ARG A 228 8.94 11.04 -16.02
N THR A 229 10.12 11.63 -15.98
CA THR A 229 10.40 12.98 -16.50
C THR A 229 10.60 12.95 -18.02
#